data_6137fe0b972db7663f96af7e13649684
#
_entry.id   6137fe0b972db7663f96af7e13649684
#
_cell.length_a   1.000
_cell.length_b   1.000
_cell.length_c   1.000
_cell.angle_alpha   90.00
_cell.angle_beta   90.00
_cell.angle_gamma   90.00
#
_symmetry.space_group_name_H-M   'P 1'
#
loop_
_entity.id
_entity.type
_entity.pdbx_description
1 polymer ?
#
loop_
_entity_poly.entity_id
_entity_poly.type
_entity_poly.pdbx_seq_one_letter_code
_entity_poly.pdbx_strand_id
1 'polypeptide(L)'
;MKIILSALIFLLGGCATGQGAKEMNGTSLDFALIGDMPYDGRQEKEFANLMKDIDAADLAFVVHNGDFWWDGAAWTEKAGGLPPCADETFSDRLALAQRSRHPFIYVAGDNEWADCHRAKPRTYEPLERLAKLRQMFFQGDVSLGQRPMKLTRQSENSRYASFRENARWTYGGVMFLTLHMIGSNNNLGRTAQMDAEYEERNAANLDWMREGFDLATRGRSKAVMIIAQADPYFQNTWPTYMQERYALWAIGVKPPSSRRTTGYDSFIAALEKETLAFGKPVVYVHGDTHIFRIDKPLVGSRSQRIIENFTRVATFGHPDTHWVRATIDPNDPNVFRFRQETVKENLGTH
;
A
#
# COMPACT_ATOMS: atom_id res chain seq x y z
N MET A 1 -45.21 -42.17 47.92
CA MET A 1 -45.53 -41.02 47.08
C MET A 1 -44.19 -40.33 46.73
N LYS A 2 -43.59 -40.72 45.60
CA LYS A 2 -42.27 -40.20 45.15
C LYS A 2 -42.51 -39.09 44.13
N ILE A 3 -42.06 -37.88 44.44
CA ILE A 3 -42.13 -36.72 43.55
C ILE A 3 -40.84 -36.71 42.78
N ILE A 4 -40.92 -36.85 41.44
CA ILE A 4 -39.80 -36.74 40.50
C ILE A 4 -39.78 -35.28 40.05
N LEU A 5 -38.70 -34.56 40.34
CA LEU A 5 -38.45 -33.22 39.90
C LEU A 5 -37.63 -33.30 38.61
N SER A 6 -38.24 -33.00 37.47
CA SER A 6 -37.57 -32.91 36.18
C SER A 6 -36.96 -31.54 36.03
N ALA A 7 -35.62 -31.50 35.95
CA ALA A 7 -34.86 -30.28 35.60
C ALA A 7 -34.80 -30.09 34.08
N LEU A 8 -35.37 -28.98 33.61
CA LEU A 8 -35.32 -28.57 32.21
C LEU A 8 -34.04 -27.75 32.00
N ILE A 9 -33.07 -28.31 31.29
CA ILE A 9 -31.84 -27.60 30.88
C ILE A 9 -32.16 -26.87 29.59
N PHE A 10 -32.23 -25.52 29.64
CA PHE A 10 -32.24 -24.66 28.46
C PHE A 10 -30.80 -24.53 27.92
N LEU A 11 -30.52 -25.19 26.82
CA LEU A 11 -29.33 -24.92 26.01
C LEU A 11 -29.58 -23.67 25.15
N LEU A 12 -29.03 -22.55 25.59
CA LEU A 12 -28.92 -21.34 24.77
C LEU A 12 -27.79 -21.59 23.75
N GLY A 13 -28.15 -22.06 22.57
CA GLY A 13 -27.28 -22.09 21.42
C GLY A 13 -27.05 -20.66 20.91
N GLY A 14 -25.93 -20.04 21.28
CA GLY A 14 -25.46 -18.79 20.69
C GLY A 14 -25.01 -19.06 19.25
N CYS A 15 -25.82 -18.68 18.25
CA CYS A 15 -25.35 -18.57 16.86
C CYS A 15 -24.37 -17.41 16.77
N ALA A 16 -23.09 -17.70 16.87
CA ALA A 16 -22.06 -16.81 16.36
C ALA A 16 -22.19 -16.80 14.84
N THR A 17 -22.80 -15.76 14.29
CA THR A 17 -22.75 -15.48 12.85
C THR A 17 -21.34 -15.05 12.48
N GLY A 18 -20.47 -16.05 12.27
CA GLY A 18 -19.23 -15.82 11.55
C GLY A 18 -19.61 -15.32 10.14
N GLN A 19 -19.20 -14.10 9.80
CA GLN A 19 -19.21 -13.67 8.40
C GLN A 19 -18.29 -14.62 7.64
N GLY A 20 -18.88 -15.63 7.01
CA GLY A 20 -18.18 -16.61 6.20
C GLY A 20 -17.40 -15.91 5.09
N ALA A 21 -16.13 -16.20 4.99
CA ALA A 21 -15.37 -15.97 3.79
C ALA A 21 -16.21 -16.51 2.63
N LYS A 22 -16.56 -15.65 1.67
CA LYS A 22 -17.32 -16.02 0.49
C LYS A 22 -16.52 -17.12 -0.22
N GLU A 23 -16.97 -18.36 -0.12
CA GLU A 23 -16.35 -19.49 -0.81
C GLU A 23 -16.35 -19.18 -2.31
N MET A 24 -15.18 -19.24 -2.91
CA MET A 24 -14.96 -18.90 -4.31
C MET A 24 -15.43 -20.03 -5.21
N ASN A 25 -16.63 -19.89 -5.74
CA ASN A 25 -17.12 -20.71 -6.84
C ASN A 25 -16.52 -20.24 -8.18
N GLY A 26 -15.18 -20.35 -8.35
CA GLY A 26 -14.52 -20.17 -9.65
C GLY A 26 -14.61 -18.79 -10.33
N THR A 27 -15.24 -17.81 -9.70
CA THR A 27 -15.42 -16.46 -10.26
C THR A 27 -14.22 -15.58 -9.94
N SER A 28 -13.67 -14.90 -10.95
CA SER A 28 -12.62 -13.90 -10.75
C SER A 28 -13.15 -12.67 -9.98
N LEU A 29 -12.28 -12.02 -9.21
CA LEU A 29 -12.61 -10.90 -8.34
C LEU A 29 -11.71 -9.72 -8.68
N ASP A 30 -12.31 -8.56 -8.93
CA ASP A 30 -11.59 -7.35 -9.31
C ASP A 30 -11.47 -6.37 -8.14
N PHE A 31 -10.38 -5.61 -8.12
CA PHE A 31 -10.18 -4.46 -7.24
C PHE A 31 -9.33 -3.40 -7.95
N ALA A 32 -9.36 -2.15 -7.46
CA ALA A 32 -8.60 -1.04 -8.03
C ALA A 32 -7.36 -0.71 -7.23
N LEU A 33 -6.30 -0.31 -7.95
CA LEU A 33 -5.07 0.24 -7.38
C LEU A 33 -4.84 1.63 -7.98
N ILE A 34 -4.64 2.63 -7.11
CA ILE A 34 -4.35 4.04 -7.44
C ILE A 34 -3.32 4.58 -6.44
N GLY A 35 -2.69 5.70 -6.75
CA GLY A 35 -1.76 6.41 -5.87
C GLY A 35 -1.21 7.67 -6.52
N ASP A 36 -0.47 8.48 -5.76
CA ASP A 36 0.26 9.66 -6.24
C ASP A 36 -0.64 10.65 -6.99
N MET A 37 -1.86 10.86 -6.49
CA MET A 37 -2.89 11.75 -7.04
C MET A 37 -4.01 12.04 -6.03
N PRO A 38 -4.76 13.19 -6.14
CA PRO A 38 -4.52 14.30 -7.05
C PRO A 38 -3.50 15.28 -6.46
N TYR A 39 -2.67 15.92 -7.31
CA TYR A 39 -1.61 16.83 -6.88
C TYR A 39 -1.92 18.32 -7.12
N ASP A 40 -2.59 18.65 -8.22
CA ASP A 40 -2.87 20.03 -8.63
C ASP A 40 -4.35 20.25 -8.99
N GLY A 41 -4.72 21.49 -9.31
CA GLY A 41 -6.10 21.84 -9.62
C GLY A 41 -6.66 21.18 -10.89
N ARG A 42 -5.81 20.72 -11.81
CA ARG A 42 -6.19 19.89 -12.95
C ARG A 42 -6.55 18.50 -12.47
N GLN A 43 -5.64 17.88 -11.73
CA GLN A 43 -5.85 16.52 -11.23
C GLN A 43 -7.00 16.41 -10.22
N GLU A 44 -7.39 17.48 -9.51
CA GLU A 44 -8.61 17.47 -8.70
C GLU A 44 -9.87 17.13 -9.53
N LYS A 45 -9.95 17.67 -10.76
CA LYS A 45 -11.05 17.37 -11.69
C LYS A 45 -10.92 15.97 -12.29
N GLU A 46 -9.71 15.60 -12.67
CA GLU A 46 -9.41 14.28 -13.23
C GLU A 46 -9.64 13.16 -12.22
N PHE A 47 -9.34 13.40 -10.94
CA PHE A 47 -9.61 12.45 -9.87
C PHE A 47 -11.10 12.22 -9.65
N ALA A 48 -11.94 13.26 -9.84
CA ALA A 48 -13.38 13.09 -9.81
C ALA A 48 -13.87 12.17 -10.95
N ASN A 49 -13.31 12.30 -12.16
CA ASN A 49 -13.60 11.41 -13.29
C ASN A 49 -13.12 9.98 -13.00
N LEU A 50 -11.91 9.85 -12.47
CA LEU A 50 -11.34 8.55 -12.05
C LEU A 50 -12.25 7.85 -11.04
N MET A 51 -12.67 8.52 -9.99
CA MET A 51 -13.55 7.92 -8.97
C MET A 51 -14.92 7.56 -9.52
N LYS A 52 -15.45 8.34 -10.47
CA LYS A 52 -16.71 8.00 -11.18
C LYS A 52 -16.55 6.72 -12.00
N ASP A 53 -15.42 6.54 -12.68
CA ASP A 53 -15.13 5.32 -13.45
C ASP A 53 -14.97 4.10 -12.53
N ILE A 54 -14.22 4.25 -11.44
CA ILE A 54 -14.04 3.23 -10.41
C ILE A 54 -15.38 2.85 -9.74
N ASP A 55 -16.20 3.85 -9.36
CA ASP A 55 -17.48 3.62 -8.70
C ASP A 55 -18.54 2.96 -9.62
N ALA A 56 -18.38 3.10 -10.93
CA ALA A 56 -19.22 2.41 -11.92
C ALA A 56 -18.83 0.93 -12.12
N ALA A 57 -17.60 0.55 -11.77
CA ALA A 57 -17.11 -0.82 -11.91
C ALA A 57 -17.57 -1.72 -10.74
N ASP A 58 -17.68 -3.02 -10.98
CA ASP A 58 -17.93 -4.01 -9.92
C ASP A 58 -16.61 -4.44 -9.29
N LEU A 59 -16.25 -3.81 -8.17
CA LEU A 59 -15.00 -3.99 -7.48
C LEU A 59 -15.21 -4.41 -6.03
N ALA A 60 -14.30 -5.24 -5.54
CA ALA A 60 -14.27 -5.65 -4.14
C ALA A 60 -13.88 -4.50 -3.21
N PHE A 61 -12.86 -3.74 -3.61
CA PHE A 61 -12.31 -2.60 -2.88
C PHE A 61 -11.41 -1.74 -3.79
N VAL A 62 -11.03 -0.57 -3.29
CA VAL A 62 -10.04 0.32 -3.89
C VAL A 62 -8.87 0.46 -2.91
N VAL A 63 -7.65 0.45 -3.42
CA VAL A 63 -6.45 0.78 -2.62
C VAL A 63 -5.80 2.01 -3.20
N HIS A 64 -5.62 3.03 -2.37
CA HIS A 64 -4.79 4.19 -2.65
C HIS A 64 -3.46 4.02 -1.93
N ASN A 65 -2.38 3.85 -2.69
CA ASN A 65 -1.08 3.46 -2.16
C ASN A 65 -0.18 4.63 -1.72
N GLY A 66 -0.77 5.77 -1.38
CA GLY A 66 -0.07 6.92 -0.79
C GLY A 66 0.04 8.10 -1.72
N ASP A 67 0.58 9.19 -1.17
CA ASP A 67 0.74 10.48 -1.82
C ASP A 67 -0.59 11.04 -2.36
N PHE A 68 -1.48 11.37 -1.42
CA PHE A 68 -2.82 11.88 -1.70
C PHE A 68 -2.85 13.40 -1.89
N TRP A 69 -1.67 14.03 -2.00
CA TRP A 69 -1.41 15.42 -2.42
C TRP A 69 0.05 15.60 -2.83
N TRP A 70 0.32 16.74 -3.44
CA TRP A 70 1.63 17.02 -3.98
C TRP A 70 2.71 17.15 -2.90
N ASP A 71 3.95 16.82 -3.26
CA ASP A 71 5.15 17.21 -2.50
C ASP A 71 5.12 18.71 -2.18
N GLY A 72 5.19 18.99 -0.91
CA GLY A 72 5.08 20.35 -0.39
C GLY A 72 6.08 21.34 -0.98
N ALA A 73 7.27 20.90 -1.38
CA ALA A 73 8.28 21.76 -1.99
C ALA A 73 7.95 22.17 -3.42
N ALA A 74 7.27 21.29 -4.17
CA ALA A 74 6.89 21.50 -5.57
C ALA A 74 5.57 22.28 -5.73
N TRP A 75 4.73 22.35 -4.69
CA TRP A 75 3.45 23.03 -4.75
C TRP A 75 3.61 24.55 -4.97
N THR A 76 2.73 25.09 -5.80
CA THR A 76 2.59 26.53 -6.02
C THR A 76 1.11 26.92 -6.07
N GLU A 77 0.76 28.10 -5.61
CA GLU A 77 -0.60 28.62 -5.68
C GLU A 77 -1.14 28.62 -7.13
N LYS A 78 -0.27 28.90 -8.11
CA LYS A 78 -0.63 28.90 -9.53
C LYS A 78 -1.01 27.50 -10.06
N ALA A 79 -0.43 26.44 -9.53
CA ALA A 79 -0.79 25.06 -9.90
C ALA A 79 -2.21 24.71 -9.42
N GLY A 80 -2.72 25.43 -8.43
CA GLY A 80 -4.02 25.15 -7.81
C GLY A 80 -3.97 23.93 -6.87
N GLY A 81 -5.14 23.52 -6.41
CA GLY A 81 -5.27 22.51 -5.39
C GLY A 81 -5.08 23.09 -3.97
N LEU A 82 -5.27 22.24 -2.96
CA LEU A 82 -5.11 22.66 -1.56
C LEU A 82 -3.63 22.71 -1.17
N PRO A 83 -3.25 23.60 -0.23
CA PRO A 83 -1.89 23.64 0.30
C PRO A 83 -1.51 22.30 0.94
N PRO A 84 -0.39 21.69 0.55
CA PRO A 84 0.04 20.40 1.09
C PRO A 84 0.24 20.45 2.60
N CYS A 85 -0.05 19.36 3.29
CA CYS A 85 0.09 19.21 4.72
C CYS A 85 -0.81 20.11 5.60
N ALA A 86 -1.64 20.95 5.01
CA ALA A 86 -2.58 21.79 5.74
C ALA A 86 -3.75 20.96 6.30
N ASP A 87 -4.37 21.44 7.38
CA ASP A 87 -5.46 20.72 8.03
C ASP A 87 -6.69 20.55 7.12
N GLU A 88 -6.96 21.57 6.29
CA GLU A 88 -7.99 21.50 5.27
C GLU A 88 -7.72 20.42 4.23
N THR A 89 -6.46 20.20 3.86
CA THR A 89 -6.08 19.15 2.89
C THR A 89 -6.30 17.76 3.47
N PHE A 90 -5.92 17.53 4.73
CA PHE A 90 -6.25 16.27 5.42
C PHE A 90 -7.75 16.00 5.45
N SER A 91 -8.54 17.04 5.77
CA SER A 91 -10.00 16.91 5.87
C SER A 91 -10.64 16.65 4.50
N ASP A 92 -10.18 17.32 3.46
CA ASP A 92 -10.67 17.13 2.10
C ASP A 92 -10.36 15.73 1.58
N ARG A 93 -9.11 15.27 1.72
CA ARG A 93 -8.70 13.93 1.25
C ARG A 93 -9.41 12.80 2.00
N LEU A 94 -9.64 12.98 3.31
CA LEU A 94 -10.48 12.04 4.05
C LEU A 94 -11.91 12.02 3.49
N ALA A 95 -12.48 13.18 3.21
CA ALA A 95 -13.82 13.27 2.62
C ALA A 95 -13.87 12.66 1.22
N LEU A 96 -12.82 12.82 0.39
CA LEU A 96 -12.71 12.15 -0.91
C LEU A 96 -12.73 10.62 -0.75
N ALA A 97 -11.89 10.07 0.12
CA ALA A 97 -11.83 8.64 0.39
C ALA A 97 -13.17 8.08 0.90
N GLN A 98 -13.86 8.83 1.79
CA GLN A 98 -15.14 8.43 2.34
C GLN A 98 -16.30 8.44 1.33
N ARG A 99 -16.18 9.19 0.22
CA ARG A 99 -17.18 9.21 -0.84
C ARG A 99 -17.12 8.01 -1.78
N SER A 100 -16.00 7.25 -1.79
CA SER A 100 -15.91 6.04 -2.62
C SER A 100 -17.06 5.09 -2.33
N ARG A 101 -17.72 4.61 -3.38
CA ARG A 101 -18.77 3.60 -3.28
C ARG A 101 -18.25 2.27 -2.72
N HIS A 102 -16.98 1.98 -2.96
CA HIS A 102 -16.30 0.74 -2.53
C HIS A 102 -15.59 0.93 -1.18
N PRO A 103 -15.26 -0.17 -0.48
CA PRO A 103 -14.27 -0.10 0.60
C PRO A 103 -13.01 0.58 0.07
N PHE A 104 -12.51 1.59 0.78
CA PHE A 104 -11.33 2.36 0.37
C PHE A 104 -10.21 2.16 1.39
N ILE A 105 -9.18 1.43 0.99
CA ILE A 105 -8.00 1.18 1.80
C ILE A 105 -6.96 2.24 1.42
N TYR A 106 -6.49 2.97 2.42
CA TYR A 106 -5.48 4.00 2.24
C TYR A 106 -4.16 3.61 2.87
N VAL A 107 -3.06 3.87 2.17
CA VAL A 107 -1.68 3.72 2.65
C VAL A 107 -1.04 5.10 2.69
N ALA A 108 -0.28 5.41 3.70
CA ALA A 108 0.39 6.70 3.83
C ALA A 108 1.67 6.74 2.97
N GLY A 109 1.90 7.88 2.30
CA GLY A 109 3.15 8.19 1.62
C GLY A 109 4.01 9.19 2.39
N ASP A 110 5.08 9.67 1.77
CA ASP A 110 5.97 10.67 2.37
C ASP A 110 5.41 12.10 2.27
N ASN A 111 4.64 12.41 1.23
CA ASN A 111 4.00 13.72 1.07
C ASN A 111 3.02 14.04 2.21
N GLU A 112 2.42 13.02 2.83
CA GLU A 112 1.45 13.23 3.90
C GLU A 112 2.08 13.70 5.22
N TRP A 113 3.36 13.45 5.44
CA TRP A 113 3.97 13.81 6.71
C TRP A 113 5.48 14.08 6.65
N ALA A 114 6.27 13.13 6.12
CA ALA A 114 7.73 13.19 6.17
C ALA A 114 8.26 14.41 5.43
N ASP A 115 7.64 14.79 4.31
CA ASP A 115 8.04 15.91 3.48
C ASP A 115 7.37 17.24 3.83
N CYS A 116 6.50 17.25 4.82
CA CYS A 116 5.83 18.45 5.31
C CYS A 116 6.79 19.51 5.90
N HIS A 117 8.01 19.12 6.25
CA HIS A 117 9.05 20.06 6.69
C HIS A 117 9.45 21.08 5.60
N ARG A 118 9.20 20.79 4.32
CA ARG A 118 9.48 21.65 3.17
C ARG A 118 8.23 22.19 2.46
N ALA A 119 7.05 21.95 3.03
CA ALA A 119 5.77 22.38 2.45
C ALA A 119 5.67 23.90 2.31
N LYS A 120 4.96 24.34 1.26
CA LYS A 120 4.64 25.74 1.00
C LYS A 120 3.13 25.93 0.98
N PRO A 121 2.62 27.08 1.32
CA PRO A 121 3.33 28.29 1.77
C PRO A 121 3.83 28.23 3.22
N ARG A 122 3.52 27.14 3.95
CA ARG A 122 3.87 26.95 5.35
C ARG A 122 4.46 25.56 5.57
N THR A 123 5.55 25.48 6.30
CA THR A 123 6.16 24.23 6.77
C THR A 123 5.44 23.67 8.00
N TYR A 124 5.51 22.37 8.18
CA TYR A 124 4.94 21.66 9.32
C TYR A 124 5.96 20.68 9.91
N GLU A 125 5.77 20.34 11.17
CA GLU A 125 6.60 19.35 11.84
C GLU A 125 6.15 17.93 11.41
N PRO A 126 7.04 17.09 10.84
CA PRO A 126 6.68 15.81 10.27
C PRO A 126 5.98 14.84 11.22
N LEU A 127 6.50 14.70 12.45
CA LEU A 127 5.92 13.75 13.41
C LEU A 127 4.57 14.20 13.95
N GLU A 128 4.32 15.50 14.00
CA GLU A 128 3.00 16.05 14.32
C GLU A 128 2.01 15.73 13.20
N ARG A 129 2.44 15.87 11.91
CA ARG A 129 1.61 15.47 10.77
C ARG A 129 1.34 13.97 10.76
N LEU A 130 2.32 13.14 11.07
CA LEU A 130 2.14 11.70 11.21
C LEU A 130 1.10 11.36 12.31
N ALA A 131 1.17 12.03 13.45
CA ALA A 131 0.20 11.83 14.53
C ALA A 131 -1.22 12.21 14.07
N LYS A 132 -1.36 13.34 13.36
CA LYS A 132 -2.63 13.78 12.79
C LYS A 132 -3.17 12.82 11.73
N LEU A 133 -2.31 12.35 10.83
CA LEU A 133 -2.64 11.36 9.81
C LEU A 133 -3.21 10.08 10.45
N ARG A 134 -2.53 9.54 11.47
CA ARG A 134 -2.97 8.38 12.24
C ARG A 134 -4.31 8.60 12.92
N GLN A 135 -4.52 9.80 13.45
CA GLN A 135 -5.77 10.17 14.12
C GLN A 135 -6.94 10.27 13.13
N MET A 136 -6.72 10.76 11.91
CA MET A 136 -7.80 11.03 10.98
C MET A 136 -8.14 9.83 10.09
N PHE A 137 -7.13 9.17 9.51
CA PHE A 137 -7.33 8.16 8.47
C PHE A 137 -7.36 6.71 8.96
N PHE A 138 -6.79 6.45 10.14
CA PHE A 138 -6.59 5.07 10.63
C PHE A 138 -7.31 4.82 11.95
N GLN A 139 -8.56 5.27 12.04
CA GLN A 139 -9.41 5.01 13.19
C GLN A 139 -10.10 3.64 13.07
N GLY A 140 -10.09 2.89 14.18
CA GLY A 140 -10.78 1.61 14.23
C GLY A 140 -10.19 0.54 13.30
N ASP A 141 -11.00 -0.46 13.05
CA ASP A 141 -10.62 -1.70 12.37
C ASP A 141 -11.35 -1.92 11.03
N VAL A 142 -11.78 -0.82 10.41
CA VAL A 142 -12.47 -0.84 9.11
C VAL A 142 -11.76 0.06 8.09
N SER A 143 -11.99 -0.20 6.82
CA SER A 143 -11.58 0.68 5.72
C SER A 143 -12.41 1.97 5.71
N LEU A 144 -11.95 2.94 4.93
CA LEU A 144 -12.75 4.09 4.51
C LEU A 144 -13.77 3.66 3.43
N GLY A 145 -14.53 4.62 2.92
CA GLY A 145 -15.56 4.41 1.89
C GLY A 145 -16.94 4.13 2.44
N GLN A 146 -17.95 4.17 1.57
CA GLN A 146 -19.37 4.03 1.94
C GLN A 146 -19.75 2.60 2.34
N ARG A 147 -18.97 1.60 1.94
CA ARG A 147 -19.16 0.19 2.28
C ARG A 147 -17.90 -0.34 2.96
N PRO A 148 -17.60 0.06 4.21
CA PRO A 148 -16.37 -0.30 4.86
C PRO A 148 -16.25 -1.80 5.07
N MET A 149 -15.04 -2.33 4.91
CA MET A 149 -14.69 -3.72 5.19
C MET A 149 -13.83 -3.84 6.44
N LYS A 150 -13.92 -4.96 7.13
CA LYS A 150 -13.12 -5.27 8.30
C LYS A 150 -11.65 -5.45 7.92
N LEU A 151 -10.77 -4.83 8.69
CA LEU A 151 -9.32 -4.95 8.59
C LEU A 151 -8.76 -5.36 9.95
N THR A 152 -7.69 -6.16 9.94
CA THR A 152 -6.87 -6.35 11.15
C THR A 152 -5.77 -5.31 11.13
N ARG A 153 -5.63 -4.54 12.22
CA ARG A 153 -4.59 -3.51 12.36
C ARG A 153 -3.42 -4.04 13.18
N GLN A 154 -2.20 -3.62 12.83
CA GLN A 154 -1.03 -3.96 13.65
C GLN A 154 -1.14 -3.43 15.07
N SER A 155 -1.81 -2.30 15.26
CA SER A 155 -2.07 -1.68 16.57
C SER A 155 -2.99 -2.49 17.50
N GLU A 156 -3.62 -3.56 17.03
CA GLU A 156 -4.34 -4.53 17.90
C GLU A 156 -3.35 -5.29 18.81
N ASN A 157 -2.10 -5.39 18.41
CA ASN A 157 -1.01 -5.87 19.25
C ASN A 157 -0.47 -4.70 20.09
N SER A 158 -0.55 -4.79 21.42
CA SER A 158 -0.15 -3.72 22.35
C SER A 158 1.30 -3.26 22.18
N ARG A 159 2.20 -4.14 21.75
CA ARG A 159 3.59 -3.79 21.40
C ARG A 159 3.66 -2.76 20.26
N TYR A 160 2.69 -2.77 19.37
CA TYR A 160 2.63 -1.95 18.17
C TYR A 160 1.45 -0.98 18.16
N ALA A 161 0.96 -0.57 19.31
CA ALA A 161 -0.25 0.26 19.47
C ALA A 161 -0.23 1.58 18.67
N SER A 162 0.96 2.11 18.34
CA SER A 162 1.13 3.33 17.56
C SER A 162 0.97 3.11 16.05
N PHE A 163 1.12 1.88 15.54
CA PHE A 163 1.15 1.58 14.09
C PHE A 163 -0.25 1.20 13.59
N ARG A 164 -1.15 2.18 13.55
CA ARG A 164 -2.55 2.02 13.14
C ARG A 164 -2.72 1.90 11.64
N GLU A 165 -1.77 2.43 10.89
CA GLU A 165 -1.76 2.49 9.42
C GLU A 165 -1.48 1.14 8.76
N ASN A 166 -0.76 0.25 9.42
CA ASN A 166 -0.54 -1.10 8.93
C ASN A 166 -1.78 -1.97 9.10
N ALA A 167 -2.24 -2.52 8.00
CA ALA A 167 -3.45 -3.34 7.95
C ALA A 167 -3.23 -4.64 7.20
N ARG A 168 -4.04 -5.65 7.48
CA ARG A 168 -4.13 -6.89 6.70
C ARG A 168 -5.57 -7.40 6.62
N TRP A 169 -5.84 -8.10 5.55
CA TRP A 169 -7.11 -8.80 5.33
C TRP A 169 -6.90 -9.97 4.37
N THR A 170 -7.85 -10.88 4.35
CA THR A 170 -7.87 -11.96 3.36
C THR A 170 -9.06 -11.78 2.44
N TYR A 171 -8.82 -11.83 1.14
CA TYR A 171 -9.86 -11.75 0.12
C TYR A 171 -9.52 -12.66 -1.07
N GLY A 172 -10.49 -13.41 -1.57
CA GLY A 172 -10.26 -14.31 -2.71
C GLY A 172 -9.16 -15.36 -2.49
N GLY A 173 -8.89 -15.75 -1.24
CA GLY A 173 -7.80 -16.67 -0.92
C GLY A 173 -6.40 -16.04 -0.95
N VAL A 174 -6.31 -14.72 -1.07
CA VAL A 174 -5.07 -13.93 -1.04
C VAL A 174 -4.94 -13.23 0.31
N MET A 175 -3.74 -13.25 0.89
CA MET A 175 -3.38 -12.41 2.03
C MET A 175 -2.90 -11.06 1.53
N PHE A 176 -3.55 -9.98 1.96
CA PHE A 176 -3.17 -8.59 1.71
C PHE A 176 -2.53 -7.98 2.94
N LEU A 177 -1.48 -7.21 2.74
CA LEU A 177 -0.73 -6.48 3.76
C LEU A 177 -0.48 -5.05 3.30
N THR A 178 -0.80 -4.06 4.12
CA THR A 178 -0.26 -2.70 3.94
C THR A 178 0.93 -2.51 4.85
N LEU A 179 1.96 -1.83 4.35
CA LEU A 179 3.14 -1.42 5.11
C LEU A 179 3.31 0.09 5.00
N HIS A 180 3.47 0.75 6.13
CA HIS A 180 3.85 2.16 6.16
C HIS A 180 5.34 2.29 5.82
N MET A 181 5.67 2.10 4.55
CA MET A 181 6.99 2.31 3.98
C MET A 181 6.88 3.35 2.88
N ILE A 182 7.56 4.47 3.08
CA ILE A 182 7.38 5.71 2.32
C ILE A 182 8.59 6.03 1.46
N GLY A 183 8.43 6.87 0.45
CA GLY A 183 9.49 7.52 -0.31
C GLY A 183 10.49 8.26 0.59
N SER A 184 11.22 9.21 0.03
CA SER A 184 12.20 10.01 0.78
C SER A 184 13.15 9.18 1.65
N ASN A 185 13.68 8.07 1.07
CA ASN A 185 14.57 7.10 1.73
C ASN A 185 13.95 6.48 3.00
N ASN A 186 12.64 6.26 3.01
CA ASN A 186 11.91 5.73 4.16
C ASN A 186 12.12 6.56 5.43
N ASN A 187 12.29 7.88 5.30
CA ASN A 187 12.58 8.86 6.36
C ASN A 187 14.00 8.75 7.00
N LEU A 188 14.86 7.87 6.52
CA LEU A 188 16.23 7.69 7.06
C LEU A 188 17.22 8.74 6.52
N GLY A 189 18.03 9.29 7.42
CA GLY A 189 19.22 10.09 7.08
C GLY A 189 18.99 11.60 7.05
N ARG A 190 17.90 12.12 7.67
CA ARG A 190 17.66 13.56 7.76
C ARG A 190 18.05 14.19 9.10
N THR A 191 17.57 13.60 10.18
CA THR A 191 17.87 14.03 11.56
C THR A 191 17.84 12.83 12.49
N ALA A 192 18.51 12.89 13.62
CA ALA A 192 18.49 11.80 14.62
C ALA A 192 17.05 11.43 15.07
N GLN A 193 16.13 12.40 15.13
CA GLN A 193 14.74 12.16 15.48
C GLN A 193 14.01 11.39 14.38
N MET A 194 14.26 11.71 13.10
CA MET A 194 13.67 11.00 11.96
C MET A 194 14.27 9.60 11.83
N ASP A 195 15.56 9.46 12.10
CA ASP A 195 16.22 8.14 12.11
C ASP A 195 15.64 7.22 13.20
N ALA A 196 15.38 7.77 14.39
CA ALA A 196 14.74 7.02 15.48
C ALA A 196 13.30 6.56 15.10
N GLU A 197 12.50 7.43 14.48
CA GLU A 197 11.17 7.08 13.94
C GLU A 197 11.29 5.97 12.87
N TYR A 198 12.23 6.12 11.93
CA TYR A 198 12.49 5.10 10.93
C TYR A 198 12.81 3.74 11.56
N GLU A 199 13.71 3.69 12.52
CA GLU A 199 14.12 2.44 13.17
C GLU A 199 12.94 1.73 13.84
N GLU A 200 12.11 2.48 14.57
CA GLU A 200 10.92 1.93 15.25
C GLU A 200 9.87 1.42 14.23
N ARG A 201 9.52 2.24 13.24
CA ARG A 201 8.53 1.89 12.23
C ARG A 201 9.01 0.77 11.32
N ASN A 202 10.29 0.77 10.91
CA ASN A 202 10.85 -0.28 10.08
C ASN A 202 10.85 -1.63 10.81
N ALA A 203 11.20 -1.66 12.10
CA ALA A 203 11.11 -2.88 12.90
C ALA A 203 9.66 -3.40 12.99
N ALA A 204 8.69 -2.52 13.21
CA ALA A 204 7.27 -2.86 13.22
C ALA A 204 6.80 -3.40 11.86
N ASN A 205 7.17 -2.76 10.75
CA ASN A 205 6.85 -3.20 9.40
C ASN A 205 7.39 -4.60 9.10
N LEU A 206 8.65 -4.86 9.47
CA LEU A 206 9.27 -6.17 9.24
C LEU A 206 8.58 -7.28 10.03
N ASP A 207 8.24 -7.03 11.29
CA ASP A 207 7.51 -8.00 12.12
C ASP A 207 6.09 -8.25 11.56
N TRP A 208 5.40 -7.19 11.12
CA TRP A 208 4.08 -7.29 10.52
C TRP A 208 4.10 -8.09 9.21
N MET A 209 5.09 -7.85 8.36
CA MET A 209 5.27 -8.58 7.12
C MET A 209 5.52 -10.07 7.39
N ARG A 210 6.45 -10.42 8.28
CA ARG A 210 6.76 -11.81 8.65
C ARG A 210 5.53 -12.52 9.20
N GLU A 211 4.82 -11.89 10.14
CA GLU A 211 3.55 -12.44 10.66
C GLU A 211 2.53 -12.67 9.56
N GLY A 212 2.43 -11.75 8.59
CA GLY A 212 1.54 -11.90 7.43
C GLY A 212 1.88 -13.12 6.57
N PHE A 213 3.15 -13.36 6.27
CA PHE A 213 3.59 -14.56 5.55
C PHE A 213 3.34 -15.86 6.35
N ASP A 214 3.58 -15.84 7.66
CA ASP A 214 3.27 -16.96 8.54
C ASP A 214 1.77 -17.29 8.54
N LEU A 215 0.92 -16.27 8.63
CA LEU A 215 -0.54 -16.43 8.56
C LEU A 215 -0.98 -16.93 7.18
N ALA A 216 -0.40 -16.39 6.09
CA ALA A 216 -0.68 -16.84 4.74
C ALA A 216 -0.33 -18.32 4.54
N THR A 217 0.80 -18.75 5.09
CA THR A 217 1.25 -20.14 5.03
C THR A 217 0.33 -21.07 5.81
N ARG A 218 0.04 -20.73 7.08
CA ARG A 218 -0.89 -21.51 7.93
C ARG A 218 -2.30 -21.53 7.39
N GLY A 219 -2.78 -20.39 6.87
CA GLY A 219 -4.10 -20.23 6.25
C GLY A 219 -4.19 -20.79 4.84
N ARG A 220 -3.09 -21.35 4.30
CA ARG A 220 -3.00 -21.90 2.94
C ARG A 220 -3.40 -20.89 1.86
N SER A 221 -3.08 -19.61 2.07
CA SER A 221 -3.31 -18.57 1.06
C SER A 221 -2.69 -18.96 -0.27
N LYS A 222 -3.36 -18.56 -1.36
CA LYS A 222 -2.88 -18.82 -2.74
C LYS A 222 -1.75 -17.88 -3.11
N ALA A 223 -1.77 -16.65 -2.57
CA ALA A 223 -0.77 -15.62 -2.82
C ALA A 223 -0.70 -14.64 -1.64
N VAL A 224 0.32 -13.79 -1.66
CA VAL A 224 0.46 -12.62 -0.78
C VAL A 224 0.57 -11.36 -1.64
N MET A 225 -0.14 -10.30 -1.27
CA MET A 225 0.04 -8.96 -1.85
C MET A 225 0.45 -7.99 -0.75
N ILE A 226 1.59 -7.34 -0.94
CA ILE A 226 2.12 -6.30 -0.06
C ILE A 226 1.94 -4.96 -0.77
N ILE A 227 1.40 -3.97 -0.07
CA ILE A 227 1.12 -2.64 -0.62
C ILE A 227 1.80 -1.61 0.27
N ALA A 228 2.62 -0.75 -0.32
CA ALA A 228 3.28 0.38 0.31
C ALA A 228 3.34 1.55 -0.67
N GLN A 229 3.76 2.73 -0.21
CA GLN A 229 3.92 3.86 -1.15
C GLN A 229 5.28 3.81 -1.85
N ALA A 230 6.36 3.51 -1.15
CA ALA A 230 7.72 3.63 -1.66
C ALA A 230 8.07 2.67 -2.81
N ASP A 231 8.84 3.13 -3.81
CA ASP A 231 9.73 2.27 -4.59
C ASP A 231 10.98 1.96 -3.75
N PRO A 232 11.19 0.71 -3.31
CA PRO A 232 12.36 0.38 -2.51
C PRO A 232 13.66 0.30 -3.34
N TYR A 233 13.64 0.83 -4.56
CA TYR A 233 14.78 0.84 -5.48
C TYR A 233 15.36 -0.56 -5.72
N PHE A 234 14.53 -1.51 -6.15
CA PHE A 234 14.96 -2.86 -6.52
C PHE A 234 16.14 -2.88 -7.50
N GLN A 235 16.25 -1.84 -8.35
CA GLN A 235 17.38 -1.64 -9.24
C GLN A 235 18.73 -1.50 -8.52
N ASN A 236 18.74 -1.17 -7.23
CA ASN A 236 19.96 -1.13 -6.44
C ASN A 236 20.41 -2.51 -5.97
N THR A 237 19.60 -3.55 -6.20
CA THR A 237 20.00 -4.93 -5.92
C THR A 237 20.86 -5.47 -7.06
N TRP A 238 21.80 -6.34 -6.71
CA TRP A 238 22.56 -7.10 -7.69
C TRP A 238 21.65 -8.14 -8.37
N PRO A 239 21.66 -8.34 -9.71
CA PRO A 239 22.54 -7.81 -10.74
C PRO A 239 22.03 -6.53 -11.43
N THR A 240 20.85 -6.00 -11.09
CA THR A 240 20.29 -4.80 -11.74
C THR A 240 21.24 -3.61 -11.60
N TYR A 241 21.84 -3.45 -10.42
CA TYR A 241 22.90 -2.48 -10.17
C TYR A 241 24.09 -2.63 -11.16
N MET A 242 24.46 -3.85 -11.54
CA MET A 242 25.54 -4.06 -12.53
C MET A 242 25.12 -3.72 -13.94
N GLN A 243 23.87 -3.97 -14.31
CA GLN A 243 23.34 -3.57 -15.61
C GLN A 243 23.33 -2.05 -15.76
N GLU A 244 22.90 -1.33 -14.74
CA GLU A 244 22.93 0.14 -14.74
C GLU A 244 24.36 0.68 -14.75
N ARG A 245 25.26 0.11 -13.97
CA ARG A 245 26.68 0.48 -14.01
C ARG A 245 27.29 0.28 -15.40
N TYR A 246 26.96 -0.82 -16.05
CA TYR A 246 27.42 -1.10 -17.41
C TYR A 246 26.84 -0.10 -18.40
N ALA A 247 25.55 0.23 -18.31
CA ALA A 247 24.92 1.23 -19.15
C ALA A 247 25.53 2.63 -18.96
N LEU A 248 25.77 3.05 -17.71
CA LEU A 248 26.44 4.32 -17.41
C LEU A 248 27.86 4.36 -17.95
N TRP A 249 28.62 3.28 -17.79
CA TRP A 249 29.96 3.16 -18.32
C TRP A 249 29.97 3.22 -19.85
N ALA A 250 29.02 2.55 -20.53
CA ALA A 250 28.90 2.54 -21.99
C ALA A 250 28.62 3.94 -22.57
N ILE A 251 28.02 4.84 -21.80
CA ILE A 251 27.79 6.25 -22.20
C ILE A 251 28.83 7.23 -21.61
N GLY A 252 29.94 6.71 -21.06
CA GLY A 252 31.05 7.51 -20.54
C GLY A 252 30.79 8.13 -19.16
N VAL A 253 29.72 7.74 -18.46
CA VAL A 253 29.43 8.21 -17.10
C VAL A 253 30.06 7.25 -16.09
N LYS A 254 30.91 7.81 -15.19
CA LYS A 254 31.52 7.02 -14.10
C LYS A 254 30.43 6.66 -13.06
N PRO A 255 30.07 5.37 -12.92
CA PRO A 255 29.08 4.97 -11.95
C PRO A 255 29.61 5.17 -10.51
N PRO A 256 28.71 5.26 -9.50
CA PRO A 256 29.10 5.32 -8.09
C PRO A 256 30.03 4.16 -7.71
N SER A 257 31.03 4.44 -6.88
CA SER A 257 32.03 3.44 -6.46
C SER A 257 31.49 2.40 -5.47
N SER A 258 30.39 2.73 -4.77
CA SER A 258 29.75 1.86 -3.80
C SER A 258 28.25 2.09 -3.75
N ARG A 259 27.49 1.04 -3.44
CA ARG A 259 26.08 1.14 -3.08
C ARG A 259 25.95 1.86 -1.74
N ARG A 260 25.04 2.83 -1.65
CA ARG A 260 24.67 3.43 -0.35
C ARG A 260 23.65 2.52 0.35
N THR A 261 23.80 2.34 1.66
CA THR A 261 22.74 1.77 2.49
C THR A 261 21.51 2.66 2.41
N THR A 262 20.36 2.06 2.19
CA THR A 262 19.09 2.78 2.08
C THR A 262 18.14 2.35 3.18
N GLY A 263 17.12 3.15 3.44
CA GLY A 263 16.04 2.83 4.36
C GLY A 263 15.20 1.59 3.95
N TYR A 264 15.52 0.96 2.82
CA TYR A 264 14.81 -0.21 2.29
C TYR A 264 15.60 -1.51 2.34
N ASP A 265 16.89 -1.46 2.67
CA ASP A 265 17.78 -2.64 2.58
C ASP A 265 17.28 -3.82 3.43
N SER A 266 16.84 -3.54 4.66
CA SER A 266 16.30 -4.57 5.56
C SER A 266 14.98 -5.16 5.08
N PHE A 267 14.13 -4.32 4.47
CA PHE A 267 12.88 -4.75 3.86
C PHE A 267 13.14 -5.67 2.66
N ILE A 268 14.02 -5.28 1.73
CA ILE A 268 14.36 -6.10 0.56
C ILE A 268 14.92 -7.46 0.98
N ALA A 269 15.82 -7.49 1.97
CA ALA A 269 16.38 -8.75 2.49
C ALA A 269 15.31 -9.65 3.13
N ALA A 270 14.39 -9.07 3.89
CA ALA A 270 13.29 -9.82 4.49
C ALA A 270 12.29 -10.29 3.41
N LEU A 271 11.94 -9.43 2.45
CA LEU A 271 11.06 -9.77 1.33
C LEU A 271 11.61 -10.93 0.49
N GLU A 272 12.91 -10.91 0.17
CA GLU A 272 13.58 -12.03 -0.51
C GLU A 272 13.38 -13.33 0.26
N LYS A 273 13.72 -13.32 1.56
CA LYS A 273 13.61 -14.49 2.43
C LYS A 273 12.19 -15.05 2.49
N GLU A 274 11.23 -14.20 2.78
CA GLU A 274 9.83 -14.61 2.95
C GLU A 274 9.21 -15.07 1.62
N THR A 275 9.53 -14.41 0.50
CA THR A 275 9.06 -14.80 -0.84
C THR A 275 9.56 -16.18 -1.24
N LEU A 276 10.85 -16.46 -1.02
CA LEU A 276 11.43 -17.78 -1.30
C LEU A 276 10.83 -18.88 -0.40
N ALA A 277 10.64 -18.59 0.89
CA ALA A 277 10.05 -19.54 1.83
C ALA A 277 8.57 -19.83 1.54
N PHE A 278 7.81 -18.83 1.13
CA PHE A 278 6.38 -18.98 0.80
C PHE A 278 6.16 -19.80 -0.49
N GLY A 279 7.03 -19.65 -1.49
CA GLY A 279 7.06 -20.44 -2.72
C GLY A 279 5.85 -20.32 -3.64
N LYS A 280 4.90 -19.41 -3.34
CA LYS A 280 3.71 -19.10 -4.15
C LYS A 280 3.78 -17.63 -4.60
N PRO A 281 2.88 -17.16 -5.49
CA PRO A 281 2.92 -15.79 -5.98
C PRO A 281 2.93 -14.75 -4.87
N VAL A 282 3.87 -13.80 -4.95
CA VAL A 282 4.00 -12.63 -4.11
C VAL A 282 4.01 -11.40 -4.99
N VAL A 283 3.14 -10.43 -4.67
CA VAL A 283 3.07 -9.16 -5.39
C VAL A 283 3.42 -8.02 -4.44
N TYR A 284 4.24 -7.09 -4.90
CA TYR A 284 4.51 -5.82 -4.25
C TYR A 284 3.94 -4.69 -5.10
N VAL A 285 3.00 -3.93 -4.51
CA VAL A 285 2.36 -2.76 -5.14
C VAL A 285 2.91 -1.49 -4.52
N HIS A 286 3.26 -0.51 -5.37
CA HIS A 286 3.74 0.78 -4.89
C HIS A 286 3.37 1.94 -5.83
N GLY A 287 3.55 3.16 -5.34
CA GLY A 287 3.49 4.43 -6.05
C GLY A 287 4.89 5.03 -6.28
N ASP A 288 5.09 6.28 -5.83
CA ASP A 288 6.36 7.02 -5.72
C ASP A 288 7.03 7.37 -7.07
N THR A 289 7.04 6.44 -8.01
CA THR A 289 7.65 6.64 -9.34
C THR A 289 6.70 7.23 -10.37
N HIS A 290 5.39 7.23 -10.11
CA HIS A 290 4.32 7.72 -10.98
C HIS A 290 4.18 7.01 -12.34
N ILE A 291 5.00 5.98 -12.60
CA ILE A 291 5.03 5.28 -13.89
C ILE A 291 4.43 3.90 -13.72
N PHE A 292 3.30 3.65 -14.38
CA PHE A 292 2.70 2.32 -14.42
C PHE A 292 3.70 1.28 -14.96
N ARG A 293 3.93 0.23 -14.17
CA ARG A 293 4.89 -0.83 -14.51
C ARG A 293 4.48 -2.16 -13.88
N ILE A 294 4.73 -3.23 -14.62
CA ILE A 294 4.66 -4.60 -14.11
C ILE A 294 5.95 -5.30 -14.51
N ASP A 295 6.73 -5.76 -13.54
CA ASP A 295 7.99 -6.47 -13.79
C ASP A 295 8.38 -7.40 -12.62
N LYS A 296 9.54 -8.06 -12.74
CA LYS A 296 10.10 -9.00 -11.75
C LYS A 296 11.51 -8.55 -11.30
N PRO A 297 11.59 -7.43 -10.54
CA PRO A 297 12.88 -6.82 -10.22
C PRO A 297 13.61 -7.47 -9.05
N LEU A 298 12.97 -8.35 -8.27
CA LEU A 298 13.60 -8.97 -7.10
C LEU A 298 14.55 -10.08 -7.55
N VAL A 299 15.79 -9.95 -7.12
CA VAL A 299 16.87 -10.87 -7.44
C VAL A 299 17.41 -11.50 -6.17
N GLY A 300 17.58 -12.82 -6.17
CA GLY A 300 18.12 -13.55 -5.04
C GLY A 300 19.58 -13.15 -4.77
N SER A 301 19.85 -12.71 -3.55
CA SER A 301 21.17 -12.20 -3.13
C SER A 301 22.29 -13.26 -3.25
N ARG A 302 21.94 -14.53 -3.07
CA ARG A 302 22.88 -15.67 -3.20
C ARG A 302 22.89 -16.26 -4.62
N SER A 303 21.70 -16.44 -5.21
CA SER A 303 21.57 -17.10 -6.53
C SER A 303 21.93 -16.19 -7.68
N GLN A 304 21.86 -14.87 -7.51
CA GLN A 304 22.00 -13.85 -8.55
C GLN A 304 20.99 -14.04 -9.71
N ARG A 305 19.86 -14.68 -9.42
CA ARG A 305 18.79 -14.96 -10.40
C ARG A 305 17.50 -14.28 -9.96
N ILE A 306 16.67 -13.94 -10.94
CA ILE A 306 15.32 -13.41 -10.70
C ILE A 306 14.53 -14.40 -9.83
N ILE A 307 13.81 -13.88 -8.84
CA ILE A 307 12.86 -14.63 -8.02
C ILE A 307 11.54 -14.65 -8.77
N GLU A 308 11.28 -15.76 -9.47
CA GLU A 308 10.21 -15.86 -10.47
C GLU A 308 8.79 -15.74 -9.89
N ASN A 309 8.58 -16.13 -8.64
CA ASN A 309 7.29 -16.00 -7.95
C ASN A 309 7.04 -14.61 -7.36
N PHE A 310 7.94 -13.63 -7.57
CA PHE A 310 7.75 -12.24 -7.21
C PHE A 310 7.34 -11.40 -8.41
N THR A 311 6.43 -10.44 -8.20
CA THR A 311 6.02 -9.44 -9.20
C THR A 311 5.88 -8.08 -8.51
N ARG A 312 6.43 -7.03 -9.15
CA ARG A 312 6.17 -5.65 -8.78
C ARG A 312 5.10 -5.05 -9.67
N VAL A 313 4.21 -4.25 -9.08
CA VAL A 313 3.25 -3.40 -9.78
C VAL A 313 3.41 -1.97 -9.26
N ALA A 314 3.85 -1.06 -10.11
CA ALA A 314 3.81 0.38 -9.83
C ALA A 314 2.54 0.95 -10.42
N THR A 315 1.82 1.81 -9.67
CA THR A 315 0.60 2.46 -10.13
C THR A 315 0.89 3.66 -11.03
N PHE A 316 -0.14 4.19 -11.68
CA PHE A 316 -0.09 5.53 -12.23
C PHE A 316 0.03 6.56 -11.12
N GLY A 317 0.57 7.70 -11.42
CA GLY A 317 0.63 8.88 -10.57
C GLY A 317 0.77 10.14 -11.42
N HIS A 318 0.85 11.31 -10.79
CA HIS A 318 1.02 12.59 -11.50
C HIS A 318 2.11 12.51 -12.59
N PRO A 319 1.88 12.99 -13.85
CA PRO A 319 0.70 13.74 -14.28
C PRO A 319 -0.48 12.89 -14.76
N ASP A 320 -0.37 11.56 -14.79
CA ASP A 320 -1.35 10.66 -15.38
C ASP A 320 -2.38 10.21 -14.33
N THR A 321 -3.68 10.51 -14.56
CA THR A 321 -4.76 10.18 -13.64
C THR A 321 -5.59 9.02 -14.18
N HIS A 322 -5.04 7.82 -14.00
CA HIS A 322 -5.59 6.54 -14.43
C HIS A 322 -5.51 5.51 -13.30
N TRP A 323 -6.04 4.30 -13.49
CA TRP A 323 -6.01 3.28 -12.46
C TRP A 323 -5.61 1.90 -12.98
N VAL A 324 -5.24 1.02 -12.09
CA VAL A 324 -4.91 -0.36 -12.40
C VAL A 324 -6.01 -1.27 -11.88
N ARG A 325 -6.64 -2.02 -12.78
CA ARG A 325 -7.51 -3.13 -12.39
C ARG A 325 -6.67 -4.34 -12.07
N ALA A 326 -6.77 -4.81 -10.85
CA ALA A 326 -6.17 -6.06 -10.42
C ALA A 326 -7.28 -7.11 -10.29
N THR A 327 -7.06 -8.26 -10.90
CA THR A 327 -8.00 -9.39 -10.86
C THR A 327 -7.36 -10.55 -10.13
N ILE A 328 -8.05 -11.13 -9.16
CA ILE A 328 -7.72 -12.42 -8.56
C ILE A 328 -8.46 -13.51 -9.35
N ASP A 329 -7.73 -14.39 -9.98
CA ASP A 329 -8.28 -15.58 -10.63
C ASP A 329 -7.81 -16.83 -9.86
N PRO A 330 -8.71 -17.50 -9.15
CA PRO A 330 -8.34 -18.66 -8.33
C PRO A 330 -7.89 -19.88 -9.16
N ASN A 331 -8.15 -19.88 -10.46
CA ASN A 331 -7.79 -20.94 -11.38
C ASN A 331 -6.49 -20.67 -12.14
N ASP A 332 -5.97 -19.44 -12.07
CA ASP A 332 -4.68 -19.07 -12.65
C ASP A 332 -3.55 -19.43 -11.67
N PRO A 333 -2.52 -20.19 -12.06
CA PRO A 333 -1.38 -20.51 -11.20
C PRO A 333 -0.61 -19.24 -10.75
N ASN A 334 -0.70 -18.15 -11.50
CA ASN A 334 -0.12 -16.84 -11.11
C ASN A 334 -1.04 -16.04 -10.21
N VAL A 335 -2.30 -16.44 -10.02
CA VAL A 335 -3.34 -15.83 -9.18
C VAL A 335 -3.79 -14.46 -9.65
N PHE A 336 -2.87 -13.60 -10.09
CA PHE A 336 -3.16 -12.20 -10.41
C PHE A 336 -3.04 -11.89 -11.90
N ARG A 337 -3.95 -11.01 -12.36
CA ARG A 337 -3.82 -10.28 -13.62
C ARG A 337 -3.93 -8.80 -13.33
N PHE A 338 -3.16 -7.99 -14.05
CA PHE A 338 -3.18 -6.54 -13.92
C PHE A 338 -3.42 -5.91 -15.29
N ARG A 339 -4.35 -4.97 -15.34
CA ARG A 339 -4.71 -4.24 -16.54
C ARG A 339 -4.76 -2.75 -16.24
N GLN A 340 -4.14 -1.94 -17.10
CA GLN A 340 -4.34 -0.50 -17.07
C GLN A 340 -5.78 -0.16 -17.49
N GLU A 341 -6.41 0.76 -16.76
CA GLU A 341 -7.72 1.33 -17.07
C GLU A 341 -7.52 2.81 -17.35
N THR A 342 -7.73 3.19 -18.61
CA THR A 342 -7.58 4.58 -19.04
C THR A 342 -8.90 5.30 -18.88
N VAL A 343 -8.94 6.31 -18.01
CA VAL A 343 -10.09 7.19 -17.83
C VAL A 343 -10.21 8.09 -19.06
N LYS A 344 -11.21 7.87 -19.88
CA LYS A 344 -11.34 8.54 -21.19
C LYS A 344 -11.48 10.04 -21.08
N GLU A 345 -12.19 10.53 -20.05
CA GLU A 345 -12.41 11.94 -19.78
C GLU A 345 -11.11 12.68 -19.40
N ASN A 346 -10.04 11.94 -19.02
CA ASN A 346 -8.76 12.51 -18.66
C ASN A 346 -7.74 12.50 -19.82
N LEU A 347 -8.11 11.95 -20.98
CA LEU A 347 -7.22 11.94 -22.14
C LEU A 347 -7.15 13.33 -22.79
N GLY A 348 -5.92 13.77 -23.10
CA GLY A 348 -5.69 15.04 -23.80
C GLY A 348 -5.89 16.29 -22.95
N THR A 349 -5.87 16.15 -21.63
CA THR A 349 -5.97 17.29 -20.68
C THR A 349 -4.61 17.92 -20.36
N HIS A 350 -3.55 17.52 -21.06
CA HIS A 350 -2.17 17.96 -20.88
C HIS A 350 -1.86 19.32 -21.47
#